data_0cf9c56113fc9eccae5564fee566f26d
#
_entry.id   0cf9c56113fc9eccae5564fee566f26d
#
_cell.length_a   1.000
_cell.length_b   1.000
_cell.length_c   1.000
_cell.angle_alpha   90.00
_cell.angle_beta   90.00
_cell.angle_gamma   90.00
#
_symmetry.space_group_name_H-M   'P 1'
#
loop_
_entity.id
_entity.type
_entity.pdbx_description
1 polymer ?
#
loop_
_entity_poly.entity_id
_entity_poly.type
_entity_poly.pdbx_seq_one_letter_code
_entity_poly.pdbx_strand_id
1 'polypeptide(L)'
;MQIQRNYSLWSLLRWTRKFILIFALMGAVAVALYTGVGYLDIEPTTLTIPWVPMSLVGIALAFFLGFKTNSSYDRQWEARKIYGAIVNSSRSWGMMVIGFVTDLFYQGSMNAEELKAIHKVLILRHVAWLTALRYQLRTPRSWEHTGAEAEASRHWLPVQEYKVPFEEELGKYVSPEELTYLMEKKNRATQILNQQSLHLKQLRALDLIDDFRHVQLENMLVDFFTQQGKCERIKNYPFPRQYATLTNYITWLFILLVPYALLDVFANAPQSVWLTIPFTVLIGWIFHTMERIGDYSENPFEGLHNDIPITALSRTIEIDLLDMLDEENLPPKVEAENDFLM
;
A
#
# COMPACT_ATOMS: atom_id res chain seq x y z
N MET A 1 -3.14 1.69 -6.62
CA MET A 1 -4.40 2.45 -6.35
C MET A 1 -5.28 2.39 -7.58
N GLN A 2 -6.55 1.96 -7.45
CA GLN A 2 -7.50 2.02 -8.55
C GLN A 2 -7.99 3.46 -8.78
N ILE A 3 -8.09 3.88 -10.05
CA ILE A 3 -8.48 5.24 -10.43
C ILE A 3 -9.95 5.36 -10.90
N GLN A 4 -10.62 4.24 -11.18
CA GLN A 4 -12.03 4.27 -11.54
C GLN A 4 -12.91 4.69 -10.34
N ARG A 5 -13.95 5.48 -10.64
CA ARG A 5 -14.91 5.95 -9.63
C ARG A 5 -15.63 4.80 -8.93
N ASN A 6 -16.03 3.77 -9.68
CA ASN A 6 -16.79 2.63 -9.19
C ASN A 6 -16.28 1.33 -9.78
N TYR A 7 -16.18 0.28 -8.96
CA TYR A 7 -16.05 -1.08 -9.47
C TYR A 7 -17.35 -1.49 -10.17
N SER A 8 -17.26 -2.14 -11.33
CA SER A 8 -18.44 -2.80 -11.88
C SER A 8 -18.84 -3.96 -10.98
N LEU A 9 -20.14 -4.18 -10.81
CA LEU A 9 -20.65 -5.34 -10.07
C LEU A 9 -20.06 -6.67 -10.60
N TRP A 10 -19.88 -6.74 -11.92
CA TRP A 10 -19.28 -7.90 -12.58
C TRP A 10 -17.81 -8.13 -12.18
N SER A 11 -17.01 -7.07 -12.08
CA SER A 11 -15.62 -7.17 -11.61
C SER A 11 -15.56 -7.65 -10.16
N LEU A 12 -16.46 -7.15 -9.29
CA LEU A 12 -16.55 -7.57 -7.90
C LEU A 12 -16.95 -9.04 -7.78
N LEU A 13 -17.98 -9.49 -8.53
CA LEU A 13 -18.41 -10.89 -8.55
C LEU A 13 -17.32 -11.81 -9.13
N ARG A 14 -16.59 -11.37 -10.16
CA ARG A 14 -15.47 -12.12 -10.74
C ARG A 14 -14.34 -12.31 -9.72
N TRP A 15 -14.01 -11.27 -8.95
CA TRP A 15 -12.99 -11.32 -7.89
C TRP A 15 -13.38 -12.29 -6.77
N THR A 16 -14.67 -12.32 -6.39
CA THR A 16 -15.17 -13.15 -5.28
C THR A 16 -15.79 -14.49 -5.73
N ARG A 17 -15.79 -14.83 -7.03
CA ARG A 17 -16.48 -16.00 -7.61
C ARG A 17 -16.18 -17.33 -6.93
N LYS A 18 -14.92 -17.56 -6.52
CA LYS A 18 -14.52 -18.80 -5.84
C LYS A 18 -15.25 -18.95 -4.50
N PHE A 19 -15.37 -17.87 -3.75
CA PHE A 19 -16.02 -17.85 -2.45
C PHE A 19 -17.54 -17.98 -2.58
N ILE A 20 -18.14 -17.34 -3.57
CA ILE A 20 -19.56 -17.50 -3.90
C ILE A 20 -19.89 -18.98 -4.13
N LEU A 21 -19.07 -19.70 -4.91
CA LEU A 21 -19.24 -21.12 -5.16
C LEU A 21 -19.05 -21.96 -3.88
N ILE A 22 -18.08 -21.64 -3.03
CA ILE A 22 -17.86 -22.31 -1.75
C ILE A 22 -19.09 -22.14 -0.86
N PHE A 23 -19.61 -20.92 -0.74
CA PHE A 23 -20.77 -20.64 0.11
C PHE A 23 -22.06 -21.30 -0.44
N ALA A 24 -22.23 -21.34 -1.76
CA ALA A 24 -23.32 -22.10 -2.39
C ALA A 24 -23.23 -23.59 -2.10
N LEU A 25 -22.02 -24.15 -2.17
CA LEU A 25 -21.77 -25.56 -1.82
C LEU A 25 -22.07 -25.82 -0.34
N MET A 26 -21.64 -24.95 0.57
CA MET A 26 -21.91 -25.08 2.01
C MET A 26 -23.41 -25.06 2.29
N GLY A 27 -24.15 -24.13 1.68
CA GLY A 27 -25.62 -24.07 1.78
C GLY A 27 -26.31 -25.34 1.21
N ALA A 28 -25.84 -25.79 0.04
CA ALA A 28 -26.39 -27.00 -0.60
C ALA A 28 -26.13 -28.26 0.24
N VAL A 29 -24.93 -28.40 0.80
CA VAL A 29 -24.61 -29.53 1.71
C VAL A 29 -25.48 -29.49 2.96
N ALA A 30 -25.69 -28.34 3.58
CA ALA A 30 -26.56 -28.23 4.76
C ALA A 30 -28.00 -28.61 4.43
N VAL A 31 -28.55 -28.16 3.30
CA VAL A 31 -29.89 -28.53 2.84
C VAL A 31 -29.97 -30.04 2.54
N ALA A 32 -28.98 -30.62 1.87
CA ALA A 32 -28.93 -32.05 1.55
C ALA A 32 -28.87 -32.91 2.82
N LEU A 33 -28.05 -32.50 3.80
CA LEU A 33 -27.99 -33.18 5.11
C LEU A 33 -29.33 -33.10 5.84
N TYR A 34 -29.94 -31.92 5.89
CA TYR A 34 -31.21 -31.69 6.54
C TYR A 34 -32.34 -32.58 5.94
N THR A 35 -32.44 -32.59 4.61
CA THR A 35 -33.41 -33.42 3.91
C THR A 35 -33.07 -34.91 4.04
N GLY A 36 -31.79 -35.30 3.96
CA GLY A 36 -31.33 -36.68 4.10
C GLY A 36 -31.63 -37.29 5.48
N VAL A 37 -31.42 -36.53 6.54
CA VAL A 37 -31.71 -36.95 7.92
C VAL A 37 -33.23 -37.20 8.11
N GLY A 38 -34.07 -36.38 7.47
CA GLY A 38 -35.54 -36.60 7.47
C GLY A 38 -35.97 -37.91 6.81
N TYR A 39 -35.21 -38.43 5.82
CA TYR A 39 -35.47 -39.76 5.23
C TYR A 39 -35.00 -40.93 6.13
N LEU A 40 -34.18 -40.68 7.12
CA LEU A 40 -33.66 -41.68 8.06
C LEU A 40 -34.46 -41.75 9.37
N ASP A 41 -35.66 -41.13 9.44
CA ASP A 41 -36.50 -41.00 10.64
C ASP A 41 -35.79 -40.36 11.86
N ILE A 42 -34.71 -39.58 11.60
CA ILE A 42 -34.05 -38.77 12.61
C ILE A 42 -34.67 -37.37 12.57
N GLU A 43 -34.94 -36.78 13.73
CA GLU A 43 -35.49 -35.42 13.76
C GLU A 43 -34.54 -34.44 13.10
N PRO A 44 -34.92 -33.76 11.99
CA PRO A 44 -34.05 -32.80 11.27
C PRO A 44 -33.62 -31.63 12.13
N THR A 45 -34.34 -31.33 13.22
CA THR A 45 -34.01 -30.29 14.22
C THR A 45 -32.65 -30.53 14.90
N THR A 46 -32.12 -31.76 14.87
CA THR A 46 -30.77 -32.07 15.38
C THR A 46 -29.64 -31.37 14.60
N LEU A 47 -29.92 -30.96 13.36
CA LEU A 47 -28.96 -30.25 12.51
C LEU A 47 -29.15 -28.72 12.51
N THR A 48 -30.15 -28.21 13.24
CA THR A 48 -30.38 -26.75 13.29
C THR A 48 -29.67 -26.09 14.47
N ILE A 49 -29.22 -24.88 14.27
CA ILE A 49 -28.68 -24.03 15.31
C ILE A 49 -29.68 -22.89 15.54
N PRO A 50 -30.08 -22.59 16.77
CA PRO A 50 -31.01 -21.49 17.02
C PRO A 50 -30.49 -20.16 16.44
N TRP A 51 -31.33 -19.47 15.66
CA TRP A 51 -30.95 -18.23 14.99
C TRP A 51 -30.53 -17.10 15.95
N VAL A 52 -31.19 -17.00 17.12
CA VAL A 52 -30.93 -15.89 18.06
C VAL A 52 -29.49 -15.84 18.57
N PRO A 53 -28.87 -16.91 19.10
CA PRO A 53 -27.46 -16.92 19.47
C PRO A 53 -26.56 -16.64 18.28
N MET A 54 -26.88 -17.17 17.09
CA MET A 54 -26.08 -16.98 15.89
C MET A 54 -26.09 -15.52 15.40
N SER A 55 -27.24 -14.84 15.52
CA SER A 55 -27.36 -13.43 15.19
C SER A 55 -26.51 -12.55 16.11
N LEU A 56 -26.40 -12.87 17.41
CA LEU A 56 -25.52 -12.16 18.36
C LEU A 56 -24.06 -12.32 17.99
N VAL A 57 -23.64 -13.52 17.57
CA VAL A 57 -22.27 -13.75 17.05
C VAL A 57 -22.04 -12.91 15.78
N GLY A 58 -23.01 -12.87 14.86
CA GLY A 58 -22.95 -12.04 13.66
C GLY A 58 -22.81 -10.55 13.95
N ILE A 59 -23.55 -10.02 14.92
CA ILE A 59 -23.44 -8.62 15.36
C ILE A 59 -22.03 -8.36 15.93
N ALA A 60 -21.55 -9.19 16.83
CA ALA A 60 -20.21 -9.05 17.40
C ALA A 60 -19.13 -9.08 16.32
N LEU A 61 -19.23 -10.03 15.38
CA LEU A 61 -18.31 -10.13 14.25
C LEU A 61 -18.35 -8.88 13.35
N ALA A 62 -19.54 -8.32 13.08
CA ALA A 62 -19.68 -7.10 12.30
C ALA A 62 -18.93 -5.92 12.94
N PHE A 63 -18.98 -5.79 14.27
CA PHE A 63 -18.18 -4.81 15.01
C PHE A 63 -16.67 -5.05 14.83
N PHE A 64 -16.22 -6.28 15.00
CA PHE A 64 -14.80 -6.62 14.82
C PHE A 64 -14.31 -6.30 13.40
N LEU A 65 -15.08 -6.64 12.38
CA LEU A 65 -14.78 -6.33 10.98
C LEU A 65 -14.77 -4.81 10.73
N GLY A 66 -15.72 -4.08 11.30
CA GLY A 66 -15.78 -2.63 11.22
C GLY A 66 -14.53 -1.97 11.80
N PHE A 67 -14.09 -2.39 13.00
CA PHE A 67 -12.85 -1.89 13.60
C PHE A 67 -11.61 -2.28 12.80
N LYS A 68 -11.51 -3.52 12.28
CA LYS A 68 -10.39 -3.94 11.42
C LYS A 68 -10.30 -3.06 10.18
N THR A 69 -11.41 -2.87 9.48
CA THR A 69 -11.46 -2.07 8.25
C THR A 69 -11.11 -0.61 8.51
N ASN A 70 -11.63 -0.02 9.60
CA ASN A 70 -11.31 1.35 9.97
C ASN A 70 -9.82 1.53 10.31
N SER A 71 -9.26 0.63 11.11
CA SER A 71 -7.84 0.67 11.47
C SER A 71 -6.91 0.47 10.25
N SER A 72 -7.30 -0.39 9.30
CA SER A 72 -6.57 -0.56 8.03
C SER A 72 -6.65 0.72 7.17
N TYR A 73 -7.83 1.35 7.11
CA TYR A 73 -8.00 2.63 6.44
C TYR A 73 -7.14 3.74 7.06
N ASP A 74 -7.08 3.83 8.40
CA ASP A 74 -6.25 4.81 9.09
C ASP A 74 -4.76 4.66 8.77
N ARG A 75 -4.27 3.43 8.65
CA ARG A 75 -2.89 3.15 8.22
C ARG A 75 -2.63 3.61 6.79
N GLN A 76 -3.55 3.35 5.87
CA GLN A 76 -3.50 3.82 4.49
C GLN A 76 -3.53 5.36 4.42
N TRP A 77 -4.42 5.98 5.18
CA TRP A 77 -4.56 7.42 5.24
C TRP A 77 -3.32 8.11 5.81
N GLU A 78 -2.72 7.54 6.87
CA GLU A 78 -1.46 8.02 7.43
C GLU A 78 -0.32 7.95 6.40
N ALA A 79 -0.17 6.84 5.72
CA ALA A 79 0.84 6.68 4.68
C ALA A 79 0.63 7.68 3.51
N ARG A 80 -0.62 7.95 3.13
CA ARG A 80 -0.96 8.98 2.12
C ARG A 80 -0.59 10.39 2.57
N LYS A 81 -0.83 10.74 3.85
CA LYS A 81 -0.43 12.03 4.42
C LYS A 81 1.08 12.20 4.40
N ILE A 82 1.84 11.15 4.74
CA ILE A 82 3.30 11.18 4.72
C ILE A 82 3.81 11.42 3.30
N TYR A 83 3.30 10.70 2.30
CA TYR A 83 3.70 10.94 0.91
C TYR A 83 3.27 12.32 0.40
N GLY A 84 2.12 12.84 0.85
CA GLY A 84 1.73 14.24 0.57
C GLY A 84 2.73 15.25 1.15
N ALA A 85 3.23 15.01 2.37
CA ALA A 85 4.28 15.82 2.96
C ALA A 85 5.60 15.72 2.17
N ILE A 86 6.00 14.50 1.76
CA ILE A 86 7.19 14.29 0.90
C ILE A 86 7.09 15.10 -0.39
N VAL A 87 5.94 15.09 -1.08
CA VAL A 87 5.72 15.91 -2.29
C VAL A 87 5.97 17.40 -2.03
N ASN A 88 5.38 17.94 -0.95
CA ASN A 88 5.52 19.35 -0.62
C ASN A 88 6.97 19.71 -0.23
N SER A 89 7.59 18.92 0.63
CA SER A 89 8.98 19.13 1.05
C SER A 89 9.96 18.99 -0.11
N SER A 90 9.71 18.09 -1.07
CA SER A 90 10.53 17.93 -2.29
C SER A 90 10.48 19.17 -3.18
N ARG A 91 9.30 19.77 -3.37
CA ARG A 91 9.15 21.02 -4.11
C ARG A 91 9.86 22.17 -3.39
N SER A 92 9.75 22.25 -2.07
CA SER A 92 10.49 23.22 -1.25
C SER A 92 12.00 23.02 -1.38
N TRP A 93 12.46 21.75 -1.40
CA TRP A 93 13.87 21.43 -1.66
C TRP A 93 14.35 21.98 -2.99
N GLY A 94 13.64 21.75 -4.09
CA GLY A 94 13.99 22.27 -5.42
C GLY A 94 14.11 23.79 -5.42
N MET A 95 13.11 24.50 -4.86
CA MET A 95 13.12 25.94 -4.69
C MET A 95 14.34 26.41 -3.87
N MET A 96 14.64 25.74 -2.75
CA MET A 96 15.77 26.12 -1.88
C MET A 96 17.12 25.84 -2.53
N VAL A 97 17.28 24.71 -3.24
CA VAL A 97 18.51 24.41 -3.97
C VAL A 97 18.81 25.50 -4.99
N ILE A 98 17.82 25.88 -5.81
CA ILE A 98 17.99 26.90 -6.84
C ILE A 98 18.22 28.30 -6.23
N GLY A 99 17.48 28.64 -5.17
CA GLY A 99 17.54 29.97 -4.58
C GLY A 99 18.66 30.20 -3.58
N PHE A 100 19.18 29.14 -2.94
CA PHE A 100 20.16 29.27 -1.85
C PHE A 100 21.58 28.87 -2.24
N VAL A 101 21.75 27.96 -3.19
CA VAL A 101 23.07 27.62 -3.74
C VAL A 101 23.37 28.60 -4.85
N THR A 102 24.25 29.55 -4.60
CA THR A 102 24.57 30.68 -5.50
C THR A 102 26.04 31.03 -5.45
N ASP A 103 26.53 31.70 -6.45
CA ASP A 103 27.91 32.20 -6.56
C ASP A 103 28.12 33.58 -5.92
N LEU A 104 27.10 34.14 -5.24
CA LEU A 104 27.12 35.51 -4.69
C LEU A 104 28.28 35.79 -3.73
N PHE A 105 28.73 34.78 -2.99
CA PHE A 105 29.82 34.90 -2.02
C PHE A 105 31.08 34.14 -2.46
N TYR A 106 31.02 33.47 -3.60
CA TYR A 106 32.12 32.68 -4.14
C TYR A 106 33.24 33.59 -4.63
N GLN A 107 34.47 33.36 -4.16
CA GLN A 107 35.62 34.22 -4.51
C GLN A 107 36.28 33.86 -5.86
N GLY A 108 35.83 32.78 -6.50
CA GLY A 108 36.28 32.37 -7.83
C GLY A 108 35.40 32.92 -8.95
N SER A 109 35.60 32.45 -10.17
CA SER A 109 34.69 32.67 -11.28
C SER A 109 33.89 31.36 -11.52
N MET A 110 32.58 31.44 -11.49
CA MET A 110 31.70 30.35 -11.83
C MET A 110 30.73 30.81 -12.91
N ASN A 111 30.55 30.02 -13.95
CA ASN A 111 29.55 30.31 -14.97
C ASN A 111 28.20 29.71 -14.61
N ALA A 112 27.13 30.17 -15.28
CA ALA A 112 25.79 29.73 -15.02
C ALA A 112 25.58 28.21 -15.23
N GLU A 113 26.32 27.64 -16.19
CA GLU A 113 26.25 26.21 -16.50
C GLU A 113 26.87 25.34 -15.36
N GLU A 114 27.99 25.80 -14.79
CA GLU A 114 28.63 25.14 -13.65
C GLU A 114 27.71 25.16 -12.42
N LEU A 115 27.08 26.30 -12.15
CA LEU A 115 26.12 26.43 -11.04
C LEU A 115 24.87 25.54 -11.27
N LYS A 116 24.34 25.53 -12.49
CA LYS A 116 23.22 24.64 -12.87
C LYS A 116 23.60 23.18 -12.72
N ALA A 117 24.82 22.77 -13.04
CA ALA A 117 25.31 21.41 -12.83
C ALA A 117 25.31 21.01 -11.34
N ILE A 118 25.68 21.91 -10.43
CA ILE A 118 25.61 21.69 -8.98
C ILE A 118 24.14 21.51 -8.54
N HIS A 119 23.25 22.40 -8.97
CA HIS A 119 21.82 22.27 -8.69
C HIS A 119 21.27 20.90 -9.17
N LYS A 120 21.64 20.51 -10.38
CA LYS A 120 21.22 19.23 -10.97
C LYS A 120 21.67 18.04 -10.14
N VAL A 121 22.91 18.01 -9.66
CA VAL A 121 23.44 16.94 -8.79
C VAL A 121 22.65 16.86 -7.50
N LEU A 122 22.35 17.98 -6.84
CA LEU A 122 21.57 18.01 -5.60
C LEU A 122 20.13 17.51 -5.82
N ILE A 123 19.51 17.89 -6.91
CA ILE A 123 18.14 17.48 -7.27
C ILE A 123 18.09 16.01 -7.67
N LEU A 124 19.01 15.54 -8.53
CA LEU A 124 19.03 14.12 -8.93
C LEU A 124 19.33 13.20 -7.74
N ARG A 125 20.20 13.61 -6.81
CA ARG A 125 20.42 12.84 -5.56
C ARG A 125 19.16 12.79 -4.69
N HIS A 126 18.33 13.84 -4.69
CA HIS A 126 17.04 13.78 -4.01
C HIS A 126 16.07 12.78 -4.70
N VAL A 127 16.04 12.74 -6.03
CA VAL A 127 15.28 11.72 -6.78
C VAL A 127 15.83 10.31 -6.51
N ALA A 128 17.15 10.17 -6.36
CA ALA A 128 17.79 8.92 -5.93
C ALA A 128 17.29 8.47 -4.54
N TRP A 129 17.13 9.42 -3.59
CA TRP A 129 16.56 9.13 -2.28
C TRP A 129 15.11 8.63 -2.38
N LEU A 130 14.26 9.29 -3.17
CA LEU A 130 12.89 8.84 -3.43
C LEU A 130 12.86 7.42 -4.03
N THR A 131 13.77 7.15 -4.96
CA THR A 131 13.93 5.83 -5.58
C THR A 131 14.34 4.78 -4.54
N ALA A 132 15.35 5.06 -3.72
CA ALA A 132 15.80 4.14 -2.69
C ALA A 132 14.69 3.87 -1.65
N LEU A 133 13.96 4.90 -1.25
CA LEU A 133 12.85 4.78 -0.30
C LEU A 133 11.72 3.89 -0.87
N ARG A 134 11.28 4.11 -2.12
CA ARG A 134 10.20 3.32 -2.71
C ARG A 134 10.57 1.84 -2.88
N TYR A 135 11.79 1.52 -3.30
CA TYR A 135 12.26 0.13 -3.37
C TYR A 135 12.35 -0.53 -1.99
N GLN A 136 12.83 0.20 -0.97
CA GLN A 136 12.86 -0.28 0.40
C GLN A 136 11.45 -0.57 0.94
N LEU A 137 10.48 0.29 0.64
CA LEU A 137 9.09 0.11 1.05
C LEU A 137 8.39 -1.03 0.30
N ARG A 138 8.76 -1.31 -0.95
CA ARG A 138 8.24 -2.45 -1.74
C ARG A 138 8.89 -3.79 -1.39
N THR A 139 10.00 -3.80 -0.65
CA THR A 139 10.62 -5.07 -0.21
C THR A 139 9.65 -5.85 0.67
N PRO A 140 9.27 -7.11 0.29
CA PRO A 140 8.29 -7.89 1.05
C PRO A 140 8.75 -8.20 2.47
N ARG A 141 7.79 -8.23 3.41
CA ARG A 141 7.99 -8.65 4.80
C ARG A 141 7.25 -9.95 5.08
N SER A 142 7.70 -10.71 6.08
CA SER A 142 7.13 -12.03 6.40
C SER A 142 5.66 -12.00 6.84
N TRP A 143 5.14 -10.85 7.25
CA TRP A 143 3.74 -10.65 7.65
C TRP A 143 2.85 -10.08 6.55
N GLU A 144 3.41 -9.74 5.39
CA GLU A 144 2.67 -9.29 4.22
C GLU A 144 2.10 -10.48 3.43
N HIS A 145 1.27 -10.20 2.45
CA HIS A 145 0.66 -11.24 1.63
C HIS A 145 1.73 -11.94 0.76
N THR A 146 1.98 -13.20 1.05
CA THR A 146 3.00 -14.03 0.36
C THR A 146 2.41 -15.19 -0.44
N GLY A 147 1.08 -15.33 -0.46
CA GLY A 147 0.42 -16.42 -1.18
C GLY A 147 0.37 -16.22 -2.69
N ALA A 148 0.03 -17.29 -3.43
CA ALA A 148 -0.06 -17.29 -4.89
C ALA A 148 -0.99 -16.19 -5.47
N GLU A 149 -2.03 -15.79 -4.76
CA GLU A 149 -2.91 -14.68 -5.17
C GLU A 149 -2.20 -13.32 -5.12
N ALA A 150 -1.43 -13.07 -4.06
CA ALA A 150 -0.65 -11.84 -3.93
C ALA A 150 0.46 -11.78 -4.97
N GLU A 151 1.11 -12.92 -5.22
CA GLU A 151 2.16 -13.04 -6.23
C GLU A 151 1.61 -12.82 -7.65
N ALA A 152 0.47 -13.44 -7.97
CA ALA A 152 -0.24 -13.18 -9.22
C ALA A 152 -0.67 -11.71 -9.35
N SER A 153 -1.13 -11.08 -8.25
CA SER A 153 -1.50 -9.66 -8.24
C SER A 153 -0.29 -8.76 -8.49
N ARG A 154 0.87 -9.05 -7.89
CA ARG A 154 2.12 -8.30 -8.12
C ARG A 154 2.60 -8.39 -9.56
N HIS A 155 2.45 -9.53 -10.21
CA HIS A 155 2.78 -9.69 -11.63
C HIS A 155 1.84 -8.92 -12.55
N TRP A 156 0.57 -8.83 -12.19
CA TRP A 156 -0.45 -8.17 -12.99
C TRP A 156 -0.49 -6.65 -12.79
N LEU A 157 -0.15 -6.16 -11.59
CA LEU A 157 -0.12 -4.73 -11.28
C LEU A 157 1.15 -4.07 -11.86
N PRO A 158 1.06 -2.80 -12.32
CA PRO A 158 2.18 -2.09 -12.93
C PRO A 158 3.18 -1.56 -11.90
N VAL A 159 3.66 -2.41 -11.00
CA VAL A 159 4.64 -2.04 -9.96
C VAL A 159 6.04 -2.11 -10.55
N GLN A 160 6.64 -0.95 -10.83
CA GLN A 160 7.94 -0.84 -11.48
C GLN A 160 9.05 -1.50 -10.65
N GLU A 161 9.00 -1.39 -9.32
CA GLU A 161 9.99 -1.94 -8.40
C GLU A 161 10.10 -3.47 -8.44
N TYR A 162 9.11 -4.17 -8.99
CA TYR A 162 9.18 -5.62 -9.22
C TYR A 162 9.67 -5.99 -10.63
N LYS A 163 9.68 -5.02 -11.55
CA LYS A 163 10.03 -5.24 -12.96
C LYS A 163 11.46 -4.80 -13.29
N VAL A 164 11.97 -3.76 -12.63
CA VAL A 164 13.28 -3.15 -12.88
C VAL A 164 14.19 -3.37 -11.68
N PRO A 165 15.43 -3.83 -11.87
CA PRO A 165 16.41 -3.95 -10.79
C PRO A 165 16.71 -2.60 -10.13
N PHE A 166 16.87 -2.60 -8.81
CA PHE A 166 17.16 -1.38 -8.04
C PHE A 166 18.40 -0.64 -8.51
N GLU A 167 19.47 -1.39 -8.81
CA GLU A 167 20.76 -0.83 -9.26
C GLU A 167 20.63 -0.10 -10.58
N GLU A 168 19.89 -0.65 -11.54
CA GLU A 168 19.61 -0.02 -12.83
C GLU A 168 18.81 1.28 -12.67
N GLU A 169 17.79 1.26 -11.82
CA GLU A 169 16.95 2.44 -11.59
C GLU A 169 17.71 3.55 -10.84
N LEU A 170 18.46 3.18 -9.79
CA LEU A 170 19.24 4.15 -9.00
C LEU A 170 20.39 4.76 -9.81
N GLY A 171 21.04 3.96 -10.66
CA GLY A 171 22.15 4.40 -11.50
C GLY A 171 21.82 5.52 -12.49
N LYS A 172 20.53 5.81 -12.71
CA LYS A 172 20.09 6.95 -13.53
C LYS A 172 20.33 8.32 -12.85
N TYR A 173 20.48 8.34 -11.53
CA TYR A 173 20.42 9.55 -10.71
C TYR A 173 21.71 9.85 -9.95
N VAL A 174 22.63 8.88 -9.86
CA VAL A 174 23.89 9.02 -9.11
C VAL A 174 25.09 8.62 -9.98
N SER A 175 26.30 9.07 -9.61
CA SER A 175 27.52 8.65 -10.32
C SER A 175 27.82 7.16 -10.09
N PRO A 176 28.59 6.49 -10.98
CA PRO A 176 28.98 5.10 -10.80
C PRO A 176 29.69 4.82 -9.47
N GLU A 177 30.52 5.78 -9.01
CA GLU A 177 31.25 5.67 -7.73
C GLU A 177 30.28 5.75 -6.55
N GLU A 178 29.32 6.69 -6.58
CA GLU A 178 28.29 6.84 -5.57
C GLU A 178 27.35 5.62 -5.56
N LEU A 179 27.00 5.08 -6.73
CA LEU A 179 26.21 3.85 -6.86
C LEU A 179 26.92 2.67 -6.18
N THR A 180 28.20 2.45 -6.49
CA THR A 180 29.00 1.38 -5.88
C THR A 180 29.02 1.51 -4.37
N TYR A 181 29.27 2.71 -3.83
CA TYR A 181 29.23 2.99 -2.40
C TYR A 181 27.87 2.67 -1.79
N LEU A 182 26.78 3.09 -2.44
CA LEU A 182 25.41 2.88 -1.92
C LEU A 182 25.00 1.41 -1.93
N MET A 183 25.46 0.63 -2.93
CA MET A 183 25.13 -0.80 -3.00
C MET A 183 25.69 -1.62 -1.84
N GLU A 184 26.80 -1.19 -1.23
CA GLU A 184 27.37 -1.81 -0.03
C GLU A 184 26.60 -1.48 1.25
N LYS A 185 25.71 -0.49 1.25
CA LYS A 185 25.04 0.00 2.45
C LYS A 185 23.73 -0.74 2.73
N LYS A 186 23.41 -0.91 4.02
CA LYS A 186 22.18 -1.58 4.47
C LYS A 186 20.93 -0.72 4.23
N ASN A 187 20.95 0.54 4.71
CA ASN A 187 19.87 1.50 4.48
C ASN A 187 20.35 2.56 3.48
N ARG A 188 20.08 2.32 2.20
CA ARG A 188 20.54 3.14 1.09
C ARG A 188 19.92 4.52 1.08
N ALA A 189 18.61 4.61 1.38
CA ALA A 189 17.90 5.88 1.46
C ALA A 189 18.53 6.81 2.53
N THR A 190 18.82 6.28 3.72
CA THR A 190 19.53 7.02 4.78
C THR A 190 20.90 7.51 4.32
N GLN A 191 21.66 6.66 3.60
CA GLN A 191 23.00 7.04 3.15
C GLN A 191 22.97 8.10 2.05
N ILE A 192 21.96 8.10 1.19
CA ILE A 192 21.80 9.17 0.17
C ILE A 192 21.57 10.52 0.84
N LEU A 193 20.73 10.60 1.88
CA LEU A 193 20.55 11.85 2.65
C LEU A 193 21.86 12.27 3.35
N ASN A 194 22.63 11.31 3.89
CA ASN A 194 23.93 11.60 4.48
C ASN A 194 24.93 12.15 3.44
N GLN A 195 24.99 11.59 2.22
CA GLN A 195 25.81 12.12 1.14
C GLN A 195 25.34 13.52 0.70
N GLN A 196 24.04 13.77 0.76
CA GLN A 196 23.49 15.10 0.47
C GLN A 196 23.98 16.14 1.47
N SER A 197 23.95 15.84 2.78
CA SER A 197 24.47 16.70 3.84
C SER A 197 25.98 16.94 3.70
N LEU A 198 26.76 15.87 3.40
CA LEU A 198 28.20 16.02 3.14
C LEU A 198 28.48 16.94 1.93
N HIS A 199 27.68 16.87 0.89
CA HIS A 199 27.80 17.76 -0.27
C HIS A 199 27.44 19.21 0.10
N LEU A 200 26.36 19.44 0.88
CA LEU A 200 26.05 20.78 1.40
C LEU A 200 27.18 21.37 2.24
N LYS A 201 27.85 20.57 3.07
CA LYS A 201 29.03 20.97 3.81
C LYS A 201 30.19 21.42 2.90
N GLN A 202 30.40 20.70 1.78
CA GLN A 202 31.44 21.10 0.77
C GLN A 202 31.05 22.41 0.10
N LEU A 203 29.80 22.59 -0.31
CA LEU A 203 29.32 23.83 -0.92
C LEU A 203 29.44 25.03 0.04
N ARG A 204 29.18 24.80 1.35
CA ARG A 204 29.41 25.81 2.39
C ARG A 204 30.91 26.19 2.50
N ALA A 205 31.80 25.21 2.42
CA ALA A 205 33.24 25.45 2.49
C ALA A 205 33.77 26.23 1.26
N LEU A 206 33.04 26.16 0.14
CA LEU A 206 33.33 26.92 -1.08
C LEU A 206 32.63 28.28 -1.14
N ASP A 207 31.92 28.70 -0.09
CA ASP A 207 31.12 29.93 -0.04
C ASP A 207 30.03 30.02 -1.11
N LEU A 208 29.54 28.87 -1.59
CA LEU A 208 28.36 28.77 -2.47
C LEU A 208 27.05 28.78 -1.68
N ILE A 209 27.10 28.60 -0.37
CA ILE A 209 26.00 28.66 0.58
C ILE A 209 26.51 29.40 1.83
N ASP A 210 25.74 30.37 2.35
CA ASP A 210 26.04 30.98 3.65
C ASP A 210 25.50 30.12 4.81
N ASP A 211 25.87 30.46 6.05
CA ASP A 211 25.50 29.67 7.24
C ASP A 211 23.98 29.58 7.45
N PHE A 212 23.23 30.65 7.20
CA PHE A 212 21.79 30.65 7.40
C PHE A 212 21.07 29.75 6.38
N ARG A 213 21.47 29.83 5.11
CA ARG A 213 20.94 28.98 4.04
C ARG A 213 21.35 27.51 4.23
N HIS A 214 22.59 27.26 4.69
CA HIS A 214 23.06 25.92 5.02
C HIS A 214 22.20 25.28 6.10
N VAL A 215 21.90 25.98 7.21
CA VAL A 215 21.03 25.49 8.28
C VAL A 215 19.61 25.18 7.75
N GLN A 216 19.08 26.02 6.85
CA GLN A 216 17.75 25.77 6.26
C GLN A 216 17.72 24.51 5.36
N LEU A 217 18.76 24.32 4.54
CA LEU A 217 18.90 23.12 3.71
C LEU A 217 19.07 21.85 4.56
N GLU A 218 19.87 21.90 5.62
CA GLU A 218 20.03 20.77 6.55
C GLU A 218 18.72 20.46 7.31
N ASN A 219 17.94 21.47 7.69
CA ASN A 219 16.62 21.26 8.29
C ASN A 219 15.66 20.55 7.33
N MET A 220 15.78 20.80 6.02
CA MET A 220 14.99 20.08 5.02
C MET A 220 15.40 18.59 4.93
N LEU A 221 16.71 18.29 5.04
CA LEU A 221 17.17 16.91 5.12
C LEU A 221 16.67 16.19 6.37
N VAL A 222 16.60 16.90 7.50
CA VAL A 222 16.00 16.38 8.75
C VAL A 222 14.51 16.08 8.57
N ASP A 223 13.78 16.93 7.82
CA ASP A 223 12.38 16.63 7.49
C ASP A 223 12.26 15.38 6.62
N PHE A 224 13.10 15.20 5.59
CA PHE A 224 13.12 13.97 4.78
C PHE A 224 13.42 12.74 5.62
N PHE A 225 14.38 12.78 6.55
CA PHE A 225 14.60 11.70 7.52
C PHE A 225 13.35 11.41 8.36
N THR A 226 12.66 12.46 8.77
CA THR A 226 11.43 12.33 9.56
C THR A 226 10.33 11.63 8.74
N GLN A 227 10.13 12.02 7.48
CA GLN A 227 9.15 11.38 6.62
C GLN A 227 9.53 9.93 6.27
N GLN A 228 10.82 9.68 5.97
CA GLN A 228 11.34 8.32 5.78
C GLN A 228 11.06 7.44 7.01
N GLY A 229 11.40 7.92 8.21
CA GLY A 229 11.17 7.19 9.45
C GLY A 229 9.69 6.88 9.72
N LYS A 230 8.77 7.79 9.35
CA LYS A 230 7.33 7.54 9.42
C LYS A 230 6.90 6.43 8.44
N CYS A 231 7.40 6.43 7.20
CA CYS A 231 7.14 5.35 6.23
C CYS A 231 7.70 4.01 6.72
N GLU A 232 8.96 4.00 7.20
CA GLU A 232 9.61 2.80 7.72
C GLU A 232 8.87 2.24 8.96
N ARG A 233 8.36 3.10 9.83
CA ARG A 233 7.53 2.71 10.96
C ARG A 233 6.27 1.96 10.50
N ILE A 234 5.54 2.48 9.52
CA ILE A 234 4.34 1.82 8.98
C ILE A 234 4.73 0.48 8.34
N LYS A 235 5.81 0.44 7.55
CA LYS A 235 6.29 -0.78 6.87
C LYS A 235 6.78 -1.85 7.82
N ASN A 236 7.49 -1.48 8.88
CA ASN A 236 8.14 -2.42 9.80
C ASN A 236 7.30 -2.78 11.02
N TYR A 237 6.13 -2.17 11.20
CA TYR A 237 5.22 -2.48 12.30
C TYR A 237 3.94 -3.13 11.72
N PRO A 238 3.79 -4.46 11.83
CA PRO A 238 2.63 -5.15 11.28
C PRO A 238 1.34 -4.72 11.99
N PHE A 239 0.24 -4.85 11.29
CA PHE A 239 -1.09 -4.81 11.93
C PHE A 239 -1.15 -5.88 13.03
N PRO A 240 -1.80 -5.63 14.19
CA PRO A 240 -1.84 -6.60 15.29
C PRO A 240 -2.30 -7.98 14.83
N ARG A 241 -1.36 -8.94 14.72
CA ARG A 241 -1.60 -10.25 14.10
C ARG A 241 -2.68 -11.07 14.79
N GLN A 242 -2.74 -10.97 16.13
CA GLN A 242 -3.79 -11.66 16.90
C GLN A 242 -5.18 -11.18 16.49
N TYR A 243 -5.35 -9.86 16.32
CA TYR A 243 -6.61 -9.26 15.91
C TYR A 243 -7.01 -9.68 14.47
N ALA A 244 -6.08 -9.57 13.52
CA ALA A 244 -6.33 -9.96 12.13
C ALA A 244 -6.64 -11.45 12.01
N THR A 245 -5.85 -12.32 12.67
CA THR A 245 -6.00 -13.77 12.61
C THR A 245 -7.30 -14.23 13.28
N LEU A 246 -7.62 -13.69 14.45
CA LEU A 246 -8.85 -14.02 15.17
C LEU A 246 -10.10 -13.63 14.37
N THR A 247 -10.09 -12.42 13.80
CA THR A 247 -11.20 -11.93 12.96
C THR A 247 -11.43 -12.86 11.78
N ASN A 248 -10.37 -13.29 11.09
CA ASN A 248 -10.48 -14.23 9.98
C ASN A 248 -11.06 -15.59 10.41
N TYR A 249 -10.55 -16.18 11.51
CA TYR A 249 -11.09 -17.46 12.01
C TYR A 249 -12.55 -17.36 12.44
N ILE A 250 -12.93 -16.32 13.16
CA ILE A 250 -14.33 -16.12 13.57
C ILE A 250 -15.22 -15.91 12.34
N THR A 251 -14.76 -15.20 11.33
CA THR A 251 -15.49 -15.01 10.07
C THR A 251 -15.76 -16.34 9.39
N TRP A 252 -14.77 -17.19 9.23
CA TRP A 252 -14.95 -18.51 8.63
C TRP A 252 -15.83 -19.42 9.46
N LEU A 253 -15.67 -19.43 10.81
CA LEU A 253 -16.52 -20.19 11.71
C LEU A 253 -17.98 -19.73 11.61
N PHE A 254 -18.22 -18.42 11.62
CA PHE A 254 -19.54 -17.84 11.45
C PHE A 254 -20.18 -18.28 10.13
N ILE A 255 -19.46 -18.13 9.01
CA ILE A 255 -19.96 -18.51 7.67
C ILE A 255 -20.26 -20.02 7.61
N LEU A 256 -19.43 -20.87 8.24
CA LEU A 256 -19.66 -22.31 8.31
C LEU A 256 -20.96 -22.66 9.06
N LEU A 257 -21.30 -21.91 10.09
CA LEU A 257 -22.47 -22.16 10.92
C LEU A 257 -23.75 -21.51 10.38
N VAL A 258 -23.63 -20.46 9.55
CA VAL A 258 -24.79 -19.73 8.97
C VAL A 258 -25.84 -20.65 8.32
N PRO A 259 -25.51 -21.62 7.43
CA PRO A 259 -26.50 -22.43 6.79
C PRO A 259 -27.32 -23.23 7.77
N TYR A 260 -26.74 -23.73 8.88
CA TYR A 260 -27.46 -24.50 9.91
C TYR A 260 -28.37 -23.60 10.76
N ALA A 261 -28.01 -22.34 10.96
CA ALA A 261 -28.87 -21.36 11.61
C ALA A 261 -30.02 -20.88 10.69
N LEU A 262 -29.77 -20.81 9.37
CA LEU A 262 -30.81 -20.51 8.39
C LEU A 262 -31.82 -21.67 8.24
N LEU A 263 -31.40 -22.92 8.42
CA LEU A 263 -32.32 -24.06 8.47
C LEU A 263 -33.32 -23.92 9.60
N ASP A 264 -32.94 -23.44 10.78
CA ASP A 264 -33.87 -23.17 11.90
C ASP A 264 -34.98 -22.19 11.50
N VAL A 265 -34.64 -21.18 10.69
CA VAL A 265 -35.60 -20.17 10.21
C VAL A 265 -36.49 -20.70 9.08
N PHE A 266 -35.93 -21.42 8.10
CA PHE A 266 -36.62 -21.82 6.89
C PHE A 266 -37.32 -23.21 7.01
N ALA A 267 -36.97 -24.02 7.99
CA ALA A 267 -37.59 -25.36 8.23
C ALA A 267 -39.06 -25.26 8.59
N ASN A 268 -39.52 -24.17 9.18
CA ASN A 268 -40.92 -23.95 9.53
C ASN A 268 -41.87 -23.90 8.32
N ALA A 269 -41.32 -23.73 7.09
CA ALA A 269 -42.06 -23.82 5.84
C ALA A 269 -41.27 -24.73 4.88
N PRO A 270 -41.63 -26.02 4.74
CA PRO A 270 -40.86 -27.01 3.97
C PRO A 270 -40.51 -26.59 2.53
N GLN A 271 -41.38 -25.78 1.90
CA GLN A 271 -41.17 -25.24 0.56
C GLN A 271 -40.10 -24.17 0.50
N SER A 272 -39.61 -23.64 1.61
CA SER A 272 -38.62 -22.57 1.66
C SER A 272 -37.23 -23.00 2.14
N VAL A 273 -37.02 -24.27 2.49
CA VAL A 273 -35.73 -24.79 2.96
C VAL A 273 -34.59 -24.51 1.95
N TRP A 274 -34.87 -24.56 0.65
CA TRP A 274 -33.90 -24.24 -0.39
C TRP A 274 -33.39 -22.77 -0.34
N LEU A 275 -34.13 -21.84 0.28
CA LEU A 275 -33.70 -20.46 0.49
C LEU A 275 -32.44 -20.35 1.36
N THR A 276 -32.15 -21.39 2.16
CA THR A 276 -30.88 -21.49 2.88
C THR A 276 -29.68 -21.28 1.96
N ILE A 277 -29.71 -21.78 0.72
CA ILE A 277 -28.58 -21.66 -0.22
C ILE A 277 -28.28 -20.20 -0.59
N PRO A 278 -29.23 -19.45 -1.21
CA PRO A 278 -28.93 -18.07 -1.61
C PRO A 278 -28.67 -17.14 -0.42
N PHE A 279 -29.30 -17.36 0.73
CA PHE A 279 -29.01 -16.56 1.93
C PHE A 279 -27.65 -16.88 2.55
N THR A 280 -27.22 -18.15 2.54
CA THR A 280 -25.83 -18.49 2.90
C THR A 280 -24.83 -17.80 2.00
N VAL A 281 -25.07 -17.80 0.69
CA VAL A 281 -24.21 -17.07 -0.27
C VAL A 281 -24.18 -15.58 0.05
N LEU A 282 -25.34 -14.97 0.25
CA LEU A 282 -25.43 -13.53 0.50
C LEU A 282 -24.70 -13.12 1.79
N ILE A 283 -25.00 -13.80 2.89
CA ILE A 283 -24.40 -13.50 4.20
C ILE A 283 -22.90 -13.80 4.17
N GLY A 284 -22.52 -14.98 3.69
CA GLY A 284 -21.11 -15.36 3.58
C GLY A 284 -20.32 -14.40 2.70
N TRP A 285 -20.88 -13.97 1.57
CA TRP A 285 -20.25 -13.01 0.67
C TRP A 285 -20.05 -11.65 1.32
N ILE A 286 -21.04 -11.12 2.06
CA ILE A 286 -20.91 -9.83 2.76
C ILE A 286 -19.78 -9.89 3.78
N PHE A 287 -19.82 -10.85 4.72
CA PHE A 287 -18.83 -10.93 5.80
C PHE A 287 -17.42 -11.22 5.29
N HIS A 288 -17.30 -12.15 4.34
CA HIS A 288 -16.00 -12.48 3.75
C HIS A 288 -15.42 -11.32 2.95
N THR A 289 -16.25 -10.59 2.17
CA THR A 289 -15.77 -9.43 1.40
C THR A 289 -15.31 -8.29 2.32
N MET A 290 -16.04 -8.02 3.42
CA MET A 290 -15.61 -7.04 4.42
C MET A 290 -14.26 -7.42 5.06
N GLU A 291 -14.09 -8.69 5.39
CA GLU A 291 -12.83 -9.22 5.93
C GLU A 291 -11.68 -9.00 4.95
N ARG A 292 -11.88 -9.38 3.67
CA ARG A 292 -10.87 -9.23 2.60
C ARG A 292 -10.50 -7.77 2.33
N ILE A 293 -11.47 -6.85 2.34
CA ILE A 293 -11.19 -5.41 2.16
C ILE A 293 -10.28 -4.90 3.28
N GLY A 294 -10.57 -5.27 4.54
CA GLY A 294 -9.74 -4.91 5.68
C GLY A 294 -8.32 -5.48 5.59
N ASP A 295 -8.21 -6.74 5.19
CA ASP A 295 -6.95 -7.46 5.05
C ASP A 295 -6.05 -6.84 3.94
N TYR A 296 -6.59 -6.64 2.73
CA TYR A 296 -5.86 -6.03 1.60
C TYR A 296 -5.54 -4.53 1.78
N SER A 297 -6.08 -3.90 2.80
CA SER A 297 -5.83 -2.49 3.10
C SER A 297 -4.90 -2.28 4.29
N GLU A 298 -4.43 -3.34 4.97
CA GLU A 298 -3.60 -3.20 6.18
C GLU A 298 -2.15 -2.76 5.89
N ASN A 299 -1.62 -3.02 4.68
CA ASN A 299 -0.22 -2.76 4.32
C ASN A 299 -0.11 -1.79 3.13
N PRO A 300 0.01 -0.47 3.35
CA PRO A 300 -0.12 0.55 2.31
C PRO A 300 1.04 0.62 1.30
N PHE A 301 2.12 -0.16 1.49
CA PHE A 301 3.33 -0.15 0.66
C PHE A 301 3.65 -1.51 0.04
N GLU A 302 2.75 -2.46 0.09
CA GLU A 302 2.98 -3.84 -0.35
C GLU A 302 2.96 -4.04 -1.87
N GLY A 303 2.39 -3.11 -2.63
CA GLY A 303 2.23 -3.20 -4.08
C GLY A 303 0.95 -3.90 -4.51
N LEU A 304 -0.12 -3.82 -3.71
CA LEU A 304 -1.44 -4.41 -4.00
C LEU A 304 -2.46 -3.35 -4.44
N HIS A 305 -3.68 -3.80 -4.75
CA HIS A 305 -4.74 -3.01 -5.40
C HIS A 305 -5.13 -1.70 -4.67
N ASN A 306 -5.06 -1.70 -3.33
CA ASN A 306 -5.46 -0.57 -2.50
C ASN A 306 -4.30 0.34 -2.09
N ASP A 307 -3.08 0.00 -2.49
CA ASP A 307 -1.87 0.68 -2.05
C ASP A 307 -1.74 2.11 -2.59
N ILE A 308 -0.87 2.86 -1.93
CA ILE A 308 -0.50 4.21 -2.37
C ILE A 308 0.37 4.11 -3.63
N PRO A 309 0.12 4.93 -4.65
CA PRO A 309 0.87 4.94 -5.90
C PRO A 309 2.23 5.65 -5.74
N ILE A 310 3.12 5.06 -4.92
CA ILE A 310 4.39 5.71 -4.54
C ILE A 310 5.32 5.92 -5.74
N THR A 311 5.27 5.05 -6.74
CA THR A 311 6.04 5.19 -7.98
C THR A 311 5.57 6.39 -8.78
N ALA A 312 4.25 6.53 -8.97
CA ALA A 312 3.67 7.66 -9.70
C ALA A 312 3.89 8.99 -8.97
N LEU A 313 3.81 8.99 -7.63
CA LEU A 313 4.09 10.19 -6.83
C LEU A 313 5.56 10.59 -6.91
N SER A 314 6.49 9.64 -6.84
CA SER A 314 7.93 9.89 -7.00
C SER A 314 8.25 10.42 -8.40
N ARG A 315 7.63 9.87 -9.44
CA ARG A 315 7.76 10.36 -10.82
C ARG A 315 7.21 11.78 -10.97
N THR A 316 6.11 12.11 -10.32
CA THR A 316 5.58 13.48 -10.33
C THR A 316 6.55 14.46 -9.70
N ILE A 317 7.17 14.10 -8.57
CA ILE A 317 8.20 14.92 -7.93
C ILE A 317 9.41 15.10 -8.86
N GLU A 318 9.87 14.02 -9.48
CA GLU A 318 11.00 14.07 -10.42
C GLU A 318 10.73 15.05 -11.57
N ILE A 319 9.54 14.99 -12.16
CA ILE A 319 9.12 15.92 -13.24
C ILE A 319 9.10 17.35 -12.72
N ASP A 320 8.46 17.62 -11.58
CA ASP A 320 8.38 18.96 -10.99
C ASP A 320 9.77 19.55 -10.74
N LEU A 321 10.71 18.75 -10.22
CA LEU A 321 12.07 19.19 -9.89
C LEU A 321 12.92 19.42 -11.13
N LEU A 322 12.81 18.61 -12.17
CA LEU A 322 13.52 18.79 -13.43
C LEU A 322 12.97 19.99 -14.22
N ASP A 323 11.67 20.22 -14.16
CA ASP A 323 11.00 21.38 -14.76
C ASP A 323 11.49 22.70 -14.09
N MET A 324 11.68 22.69 -12.75
CA MET A 324 12.29 23.83 -12.02
C MET A 324 13.73 24.14 -12.47
N LEU A 325 14.44 23.18 -13.05
CA LEU A 325 15.81 23.34 -13.62
C LEU A 325 15.79 23.74 -15.09
N ASP A 326 14.63 23.94 -15.70
CA ASP A 326 14.47 24.17 -17.15
C ASP A 326 15.14 23.04 -17.98
N GLU A 327 14.95 21.76 -17.56
CA GLU A 327 15.41 20.60 -18.31
C GLU A 327 14.43 20.29 -19.45
N GLU A 328 14.95 20.19 -20.69
CA GLU A 328 14.11 19.95 -21.89
C GLU A 328 13.54 18.52 -21.94
N ASN A 329 14.28 17.55 -21.41
CA ASN A 329 13.93 16.13 -21.47
C ASN A 329 13.30 15.66 -20.15
N LEU A 330 12.01 15.94 -19.97
CA LEU A 330 11.27 15.45 -18.81
C LEU A 330 10.83 13.99 -19.00
N PRO A 331 10.94 13.14 -17.98
CA PRO A 331 10.45 11.76 -18.06
C PRO A 331 8.92 11.75 -18.18
N PRO A 332 8.32 10.76 -18.88
CA PRO A 332 6.87 10.67 -18.99
C PRO A 332 6.24 10.37 -17.63
N LYS A 333 5.01 10.88 -17.44
CA LYS A 333 4.19 10.52 -16.26
C LYS A 333 3.92 9.02 -16.25
N VAL A 334 3.81 8.46 -15.05
CA VAL A 334 3.32 7.07 -14.89
C VAL A 334 1.83 7.07 -15.18
N GLU A 335 1.44 6.32 -16.19
CA GLU A 335 0.03 6.13 -16.54
C GLU A 335 -0.56 4.91 -15.82
N ALA A 336 -1.88 4.90 -15.67
CA ALA A 336 -2.56 3.77 -15.09
C ALA A 336 -2.66 2.63 -16.12
N GLU A 337 -2.25 1.43 -15.72
CA GLU A 337 -2.45 0.20 -16.49
C GLU A 337 -3.61 -0.59 -15.90
N ASN A 338 -4.57 -1.01 -16.74
CA ASN A 338 -5.77 -1.74 -16.29
C ASN A 338 -6.53 -1.03 -15.15
N ASP A 339 -6.63 0.29 -15.21
CA ASP A 339 -7.24 1.15 -14.19
C ASP A 339 -6.48 1.23 -12.85
N PHE A 340 -5.27 0.73 -12.77
CA PHE A 340 -4.41 0.82 -11.58
C PHE A 340 -3.22 1.75 -11.81
N LEU A 341 -3.11 2.74 -10.94
CA LEU A 341 -1.93 3.60 -10.81
C LEU A 341 -1.11 3.12 -9.61
N MET A 342 0.20 2.95 -9.80
CA MET A 342 1.10 2.45 -8.76
C MET A 342 2.31 3.38 -8.54
#